data_4614049c395ae3ce975639153240aad5
#
_entry.id   4614049c395ae3ce975639153240aad5
#
_cell.length_a   1.000
_cell.length_b   1.000
_cell.length_c   1.000
_cell.angle_alpha   90.00
_cell.angle_beta   90.00
_cell.angle_gamma   90.00
#
_symmetry.space_group_name_H-M   'P 1'
#
loop_
_entity.id
_entity.type
_entity.pdbx_description
1 polymer ?
#
loop_
_entity_poly.entity_id
_entity_poly.type
_entity_poly.pdbx_seq_one_letter_code
_entity_poly.pdbx_strand_id
1 'polypeptide(L)'
;EQKDKVVIATKAGITRQPGERWGRNASLDYLLRAAEASAGRLGVQKIDLWQHHRLDPEIVFETQVANILILKERGIVDQIGVSNYDAKQLEIAIKIAGGPDDGGIVSIQNEFSPRYRYDLDVLEVCEKYGVAYLPWSPLGGMNNKKAITDSDAFEEVANKHNVSKYAIALAWEMKTSPSVIPIPGATRTESILDCITALDVELSIEDFEHLNANLPEQADYSSELMPKPAHR
;
A
#
# COMPACT_ATOMS: atom_id res chain seq x y z
N GLU A 1 10.62 -7.30 22.89
CA GLU A 1 9.46 -7.15 23.80
C GLU A 1 8.23 -6.51 23.14
N GLN A 2 8.33 -5.91 21.93
CA GLN A 2 7.18 -5.29 21.22
C GLN A 2 6.81 -6.03 19.93
N LYS A 3 7.64 -6.94 19.43
CA LYS A 3 7.42 -7.68 18.16
C LYS A 3 6.08 -8.41 18.12
N ASP A 4 5.68 -9.00 19.25
CA ASP A 4 4.46 -9.81 19.35
C ASP A 4 3.15 -8.96 19.38
N LYS A 5 3.29 -7.63 19.33
CA LYS A 5 2.18 -6.68 19.37
C LYS A 5 1.89 -5.99 18.03
N VAL A 6 2.70 -6.25 17.02
CA VAL A 6 2.63 -5.61 15.71
C VAL A 6 2.76 -6.64 14.59
N VAL A 7 2.10 -6.40 13.47
CA VAL A 7 2.28 -7.17 12.25
C VAL A 7 3.49 -6.61 11.49
N ILE A 8 4.51 -7.44 11.27
CA ILE A 8 5.69 -7.04 10.51
C ILE A 8 5.50 -7.41 9.05
N ALA A 9 5.42 -6.39 8.19
CA ALA A 9 5.26 -6.57 6.75
C ALA A 9 6.58 -6.33 6.01
N THR A 10 6.87 -7.16 5.00
CA THR A 10 7.98 -6.95 4.08
C THR A 10 7.61 -7.37 2.66
N LYS A 11 8.46 -7.03 1.69
CA LYS A 11 8.20 -7.27 0.27
C LYS A 11 9.43 -7.80 -0.45
N ALA A 12 9.21 -8.55 -1.55
CA ALA A 12 10.22 -8.83 -2.55
C ALA A 12 9.60 -8.95 -3.96
N GLY A 13 10.43 -9.03 -4.98
CA GLY A 13 10.04 -9.02 -6.39
C GLY A 13 10.70 -7.88 -7.17
N ILE A 14 11.14 -6.82 -6.49
CA ILE A 14 12.02 -5.80 -7.06
C ILE A 14 13.47 -6.18 -6.77
N THR A 15 14.33 -6.10 -7.78
CA THR A 15 15.75 -6.36 -7.67
C THR A 15 16.57 -5.11 -7.97
N ARG A 16 17.73 -4.96 -7.32
CA ARG A 16 18.74 -3.97 -7.71
C ARG A 16 19.84 -4.64 -8.52
N GLN A 17 20.02 -4.17 -9.71
CA GLN A 17 21.07 -4.63 -10.62
C GLN A 17 22.28 -3.69 -10.56
N PRO A 18 23.47 -4.11 -11.00
CA PRO A 18 24.63 -3.23 -11.14
C PRO A 18 24.29 -1.97 -11.95
N GLY A 19 24.84 -0.82 -11.54
CA GLY A 19 24.55 0.48 -12.15
C GLY A 19 23.23 1.10 -11.71
N GLU A 20 22.75 0.76 -10.51
CA GLU A 20 21.52 1.31 -9.87
C GLU A 20 20.23 1.08 -10.67
N ARG A 21 20.23 0.11 -11.57
CA ARG A 21 19.04 -0.22 -12.34
C ARG A 21 18.09 -1.10 -11.51
N TRP A 22 16.82 -0.76 -11.59
CA TRP A 22 15.76 -1.56 -11.00
C TRP A 22 15.35 -2.69 -11.95
N GLY A 23 15.36 -3.92 -11.45
CA GLY A 23 14.83 -5.09 -12.13
C GLY A 23 13.66 -5.70 -11.38
N ARG A 24 13.11 -6.76 -11.95
CA ARG A 24 12.02 -7.53 -11.35
C ARG A 24 12.38 -9.01 -11.43
N ASN A 25 11.95 -9.77 -10.43
CA ASN A 25 12.08 -11.22 -10.43
C ASN A 25 10.99 -11.84 -9.57
N ALA A 26 10.06 -12.56 -10.17
CA ALA A 26 9.01 -13.32 -9.51
C ALA A 26 9.18 -14.83 -9.66
N SER A 27 10.38 -15.31 -10.02
CA SER A 27 10.66 -16.75 -10.02
C SER A 27 10.56 -17.32 -8.60
N LEU A 28 10.05 -18.54 -8.49
CA LEU A 28 9.88 -19.20 -7.19
C LEU A 28 11.21 -19.24 -6.38
N ASP A 29 12.29 -19.62 -7.05
CA ASP A 29 13.60 -19.71 -6.42
C ASP A 29 14.10 -18.37 -5.85
N TYR A 30 13.89 -17.26 -6.57
CA TYR A 30 14.21 -15.93 -6.08
C TYR A 30 13.31 -15.55 -4.90
N LEU A 31 12.00 -15.74 -5.01
CA LEU A 31 11.04 -15.34 -3.97
C LEU A 31 11.28 -16.10 -2.67
N LEU A 32 11.58 -17.40 -2.74
CA LEU A 32 11.93 -18.21 -1.57
C LEU A 32 13.20 -17.66 -0.87
N ARG A 33 14.30 -17.48 -1.60
CA ARG A 33 15.53 -16.92 -1.03
C ARG A 33 15.34 -15.53 -0.47
N ALA A 34 14.55 -14.68 -1.13
CA ALA A 34 14.27 -13.31 -0.67
C ALA A 34 13.43 -13.31 0.62
N ALA A 35 12.46 -14.20 0.75
CA ALA A 35 11.65 -14.35 1.95
C ALA A 35 12.49 -14.90 3.12
N GLU A 36 13.27 -15.95 2.91
CA GLU A 36 14.18 -16.51 3.91
C GLU A 36 15.22 -15.48 4.39
N ALA A 37 15.83 -14.74 3.46
CA ALA A 37 16.77 -13.67 3.80
C ALA A 37 16.08 -12.51 4.56
N SER A 38 14.83 -12.22 4.27
CA SER A 38 14.04 -11.23 5.01
C SER A 38 13.73 -11.71 6.42
N ALA A 39 13.31 -12.96 6.60
CA ALA A 39 13.07 -13.56 7.91
C ALA A 39 14.36 -13.53 8.77
N GLY A 40 15.51 -13.87 8.17
CA GLY A 40 16.81 -13.81 8.83
C GLY A 40 17.18 -12.38 9.29
N ARG A 41 16.99 -11.37 8.45
CA ARG A 41 17.24 -9.96 8.82
C ARG A 41 16.30 -9.45 9.90
N LEU A 42 15.03 -9.87 9.87
CA LEU A 42 14.04 -9.52 10.87
C LEU A 42 14.23 -10.29 12.19
N GLY A 43 15.01 -11.37 12.18
CA GLY A 43 15.19 -12.24 13.34
C GLY A 43 13.90 -12.97 13.73
N VAL A 44 13.10 -13.40 12.75
CA VAL A 44 11.86 -14.14 12.92
C VAL A 44 11.94 -15.49 12.21
N GLN A 45 11.21 -16.47 12.70
CA GLN A 45 11.11 -17.78 12.03
C GLN A 45 10.11 -17.72 10.86
N LYS A 46 9.08 -16.89 11.00
CA LYS A 46 7.99 -16.72 10.04
C LYS A 46 7.66 -15.23 9.91
N ILE A 47 7.49 -14.75 8.70
CA ILE A 47 7.11 -13.36 8.42
C ILE A 47 5.60 -13.23 8.56
N ASP A 48 5.09 -12.25 9.30
CA ASP A 48 3.67 -12.08 9.53
C ASP A 48 2.92 -11.73 8.23
N LEU A 49 3.41 -10.75 7.47
CA LEU A 49 2.86 -10.38 6.17
C LEU A 49 3.98 -10.22 5.13
N TRP A 50 3.87 -10.96 4.04
CA TRP A 50 4.77 -10.82 2.91
C TRP A 50 4.01 -10.42 1.65
N GLN A 51 4.50 -9.41 0.92
CA GLN A 51 3.82 -8.90 -0.25
C GLN A 51 4.68 -9.03 -1.51
N HIS A 52 4.07 -9.44 -2.61
CA HIS A 52 4.70 -9.38 -3.92
C HIS A 52 4.79 -7.92 -4.38
N HIS A 53 6.02 -7.41 -4.51
CA HIS A 53 6.26 -5.97 -4.65
C HIS A 53 5.85 -5.42 -6.01
N ARG A 54 6.12 -6.15 -7.10
CA ARG A 54 5.74 -5.80 -8.47
C ARG A 54 5.73 -7.03 -9.36
N LEU A 55 4.88 -7.02 -10.36
CA LEU A 55 4.84 -8.05 -11.39
C LEU A 55 6.13 -8.10 -12.19
N ASP A 56 6.56 -9.32 -12.53
CA ASP A 56 7.67 -9.60 -13.44
C ASP A 56 7.08 -9.81 -14.86
N PRO A 57 7.44 -8.97 -15.83
CA PRO A 57 6.90 -9.08 -17.18
C PRO A 57 7.35 -10.35 -17.94
N GLU A 58 8.39 -11.03 -17.47
CA GLU A 58 8.94 -12.23 -18.09
C GLU A 58 8.26 -13.52 -17.59
N ILE A 59 7.42 -13.42 -16.54
CA ILE A 59 6.73 -14.58 -15.94
C ILE A 59 5.23 -14.42 -16.07
N VAL A 60 4.54 -15.46 -16.54
CA VAL A 60 3.07 -15.49 -16.63
C VAL A 60 2.43 -15.13 -15.29
N PHE A 61 1.41 -14.28 -15.30
CA PHE A 61 0.79 -13.71 -14.12
C PHE A 61 0.32 -14.77 -13.12
N GLU A 62 -0.39 -15.79 -13.58
CA GLU A 62 -0.92 -16.87 -12.75
C GLU A 62 0.20 -17.67 -12.07
N THR A 63 1.34 -17.83 -12.77
CA THR A 63 2.52 -18.47 -12.19
C THR A 63 3.09 -17.65 -11.04
N GLN A 64 3.12 -16.32 -11.16
CA GLN A 64 3.61 -15.45 -10.08
C GLN A 64 2.72 -15.58 -8.85
N VAL A 65 1.39 -15.59 -9.02
CA VAL A 65 0.44 -15.78 -7.91
C VAL A 65 0.63 -17.14 -7.25
N ALA A 66 0.79 -18.21 -8.06
CA ALA A 66 1.08 -19.54 -7.52
C ALA A 66 2.41 -19.59 -6.74
N ASN A 67 3.45 -18.91 -7.22
CA ASN A 67 4.73 -18.82 -6.52
C ASN A 67 4.62 -18.15 -5.15
N ILE A 68 3.74 -17.14 -5.01
CA ILE A 68 3.48 -16.49 -3.71
C ILE A 68 2.81 -17.47 -2.73
N LEU A 69 1.85 -18.25 -3.19
CA LEU A 69 1.18 -19.27 -2.37
C LEU A 69 2.17 -20.30 -1.79
N ILE A 70 3.14 -20.74 -2.59
CA ILE A 70 4.17 -21.69 -2.15
C ILE A 70 4.99 -21.16 -0.96
N LEU A 71 5.22 -19.85 -0.85
CA LEU A 71 5.89 -19.26 0.32
C LEU A 71 5.10 -19.52 1.61
N LYS A 72 3.79 -19.41 1.55
CA LYS A 72 2.88 -19.68 2.67
C LYS A 72 2.80 -21.16 2.98
N GLU A 73 2.64 -22.01 1.97
CA GLU A 73 2.59 -23.47 2.11
C GLU A 73 3.86 -24.02 2.77
N ARG A 74 5.02 -23.43 2.47
CA ARG A 74 6.30 -23.78 3.11
C ARG A 74 6.47 -23.20 4.52
N GLY A 75 5.51 -22.43 5.01
CA GLY A 75 5.54 -21.87 6.35
C GLY A 75 6.55 -20.73 6.56
N ILE A 76 7.12 -20.16 5.49
CA ILE A 76 8.08 -19.04 5.56
C ILE A 76 7.35 -17.74 5.90
N VAL A 77 6.10 -17.60 5.41
CA VAL A 77 5.23 -16.45 5.64
C VAL A 77 3.88 -16.88 6.20
N ASP A 78 3.25 -16.03 7.00
CA ASP A 78 1.94 -16.30 7.59
C ASP A 78 0.82 -15.80 6.69
N GLN A 79 0.87 -14.55 6.33
CA GLN A 79 -0.08 -13.88 5.44
C GLN A 79 0.61 -13.44 4.16
N ILE A 80 -0.13 -13.46 3.06
CA ILE A 80 0.35 -13.03 1.75
C ILE A 80 -0.48 -11.85 1.24
N GLY A 81 0.19 -10.96 0.53
CA GLY A 81 -0.42 -9.82 -0.14
C GLY A 81 0.30 -9.49 -1.44
N VAL A 82 -0.20 -8.48 -2.11
CA VAL A 82 0.34 -8.00 -3.38
C VAL A 82 0.58 -6.49 -3.36
N SER A 83 1.26 -5.97 -4.35
CA SER A 83 1.52 -4.54 -4.45
C SER A 83 1.59 -4.13 -5.93
N ASN A 84 1.02 -2.98 -6.25
CA ASN A 84 0.99 -2.43 -7.61
C ASN A 84 0.29 -3.34 -8.63
N TYR A 85 -0.80 -3.97 -8.22
CA TYR A 85 -1.74 -4.68 -9.08
C TYR A 85 -2.93 -3.79 -9.40
N ASP A 86 -3.45 -3.86 -10.62
CA ASP A 86 -4.73 -3.25 -10.95
C ASP A 86 -5.92 -4.07 -10.43
N ALA A 87 -7.14 -3.54 -10.53
CA ALA A 87 -8.36 -4.19 -10.05
C ALA A 87 -8.57 -5.59 -10.66
N LYS A 88 -8.34 -5.74 -11.96
CA LYS A 88 -8.48 -7.01 -12.66
C LYS A 88 -7.44 -8.03 -12.19
N GLN A 89 -6.20 -7.60 -12.03
CA GLN A 89 -5.11 -8.43 -11.52
C GLN A 89 -5.39 -8.88 -10.09
N LEU A 90 -5.89 -7.99 -9.24
CA LEU A 90 -6.28 -8.32 -7.87
C LEU A 90 -7.41 -9.36 -7.85
N GLU A 91 -8.47 -9.18 -8.65
CA GLU A 91 -9.55 -10.17 -8.74
C GLU A 91 -9.07 -11.54 -9.23
N ILE A 92 -8.17 -11.59 -10.23
CA ILE A 92 -7.61 -12.85 -10.73
C ILE A 92 -6.73 -13.48 -9.63
N ALA A 93 -5.90 -12.70 -8.94
CA ALA A 93 -5.07 -13.20 -7.85
C ALA A 93 -5.92 -13.80 -6.73
N ILE A 94 -7.02 -13.16 -6.34
CA ILE A 94 -7.97 -13.68 -5.36
C ILE A 94 -8.65 -14.96 -5.85
N LYS A 95 -9.03 -15.06 -7.12
CA LYS A 95 -9.63 -16.28 -7.69
C LYS A 95 -8.66 -17.48 -7.66
N ILE A 96 -7.35 -17.23 -7.79
CA ILE A 96 -6.31 -18.27 -7.76
C ILE A 96 -5.92 -18.64 -6.33
N ALA A 97 -5.69 -17.63 -5.49
CA ALA A 97 -5.10 -17.78 -4.17
C ALA A 97 -6.13 -17.85 -3.03
N GLY A 98 -7.38 -17.48 -3.28
CA GLY A 98 -8.37 -17.17 -2.25
C GLY A 98 -8.23 -15.75 -1.72
N GLY A 99 -9.28 -15.30 -1.03
CA GLY A 99 -9.30 -14.05 -0.27
C GLY A 99 -8.85 -14.26 1.19
N PRO A 100 -9.06 -13.25 2.05
CA PRO A 100 -8.68 -13.33 3.48
C PRO A 100 -9.30 -14.52 4.21
N ASP A 101 -10.57 -14.78 3.99
CA ASP A 101 -11.31 -15.88 4.64
C ASP A 101 -10.82 -17.28 4.20
N ASP A 102 -10.26 -17.39 3.00
CA ASP A 102 -9.70 -18.62 2.45
C ASP A 102 -8.20 -18.77 2.79
N GLY A 103 -7.64 -17.82 3.54
CA GLY A 103 -6.21 -17.76 3.85
C GLY A 103 -5.33 -17.36 2.66
N GLY A 104 -5.89 -16.71 1.66
CA GLY A 104 -5.21 -16.21 0.45
C GLY A 104 -4.69 -14.79 0.59
N ILE A 105 -4.98 -13.94 -0.40
CA ILE A 105 -4.54 -12.53 -0.47
C ILE A 105 -5.28 -11.69 0.59
N VAL A 106 -4.55 -11.18 1.58
CA VAL A 106 -5.12 -10.38 2.67
C VAL A 106 -4.94 -8.87 2.47
N SER A 107 -3.99 -8.46 1.63
CA SER A 107 -3.72 -7.04 1.42
C SER A 107 -3.21 -6.73 0.03
N ILE A 108 -3.50 -5.51 -0.41
CA ILE A 108 -2.84 -4.87 -1.55
C ILE A 108 -2.19 -3.57 -1.11
N GLN A 109 -0.99 -3.26 -1.65
CA GLN A 109 -0.28 -2.03 -1.35
C GLN A 109 0.01 -1.27 -2.63
N ASN A 110 -0.79 -0.23 -2.89
CA ASN A 110 -0.68 0.62 -4.07
C ASN A 110 -0.53 2.09 -3.70
N GLU A 111 -0.19 2.95 -4.66
CA GLU A 111 -0.15 4.38 -4.45
C GLU A 111 -1.56 4.95 -4.30
N PHE A 112 -1.78 5.70 -3.22
CA PHE A 112 -3.02 6.45 -3.05
C PHE A 112 -2.79 7.63 -2.12
N SER A 113 -3.35 8.77 -2.46
CA SER A 113 -3.29 10.02 -1.67
C SER A 113 -4.31 11.02 -2.22
N PRO A 114 -4.56 12.14 -1.56
CA PRO A 114 -5.38 13.22 -2.14
C PRO A 114 -4.95 13.69 -3.52
N ARG A 115 -3.66 13.50 -3.87
CA ARG A 115 -3.09 13.84 -5.18
C ARG A 115 -3.08 12.66 -6.16
N TYR A 116 -3.18 11.42 -5.68
CA TYR A 116 -3.10 10.22 -6.51
C TYR A 116 -4.29 9.30 -6.24
N ARG A 117 -5.25 9.25 -7.17
CA ARG A 117 -6.57 8.59 -6.99
C ARG A 117 -6.93 7.66 -8.15
N TYR A 118 -5.92 7.04 -8.77
CA TYR A 118 -6.17 6.14 -9.93
C TYR A 118 -6.73 4.78 -9.53
N ASP A 119 -6.63 4.39 -8.27
CA ASP A 119 -6.95 3.07 -7.76
C ASP A 119 -8.36 2.98 -7.09
N LEU A 120 -9.29 3.85 -7.46
CA LEU A 120 -10.66 3.78 -6.89
C LEU A 120 -11.36 2.46 -7.21
N ASP A 121 -11.15 1.91 -8.40
CA ASP A 121 -11.64 0.59 -8.82
C ASP A 121 -10.98 -0.56 -8.02
N VAL A 122 -9.72 -0.41 -7.62
CA VAL A 122 -9.03 -1.36 -6.73
C VAL A 122 -9.64 -1.34 -5.34
N LEU A 123 -10.01 -0.16 -4.82
CA LEU A 123 -10.71 -0.03 -3.53
C LEU A 123 -12.06 -0.78 -3.54
N GLU A 124 -12.84 -0.68 -4.62
CA GLU A 124 -14.09 -1.44 -4.78
C GLU A 124 -13.86 -2.95 -4.69
N VAL A 125 -12.79 -3.45 -5.32
CA VAL A 125 -12.41 -4.87 -5.22
C VAL A 125 -12.01 -5.22 -3.78
N CYS A 126 -11.26 -4.36 -3.10
CA CYS A 126 -10.87 -4.55 -1.71
C CYS A 126 -12.10 -4.67 -0.79
N GLU A 127 -13.06 -3.77 -0.92
CA GLU A 127 -14.30 -3.82 -0.14
C GLU A 127 -15.11 -5.09 -0.41
N LYS A 128 -15.23 -5.47 -1.68
CA LYS A 128 -15.97 -6.68 -2.11
C LYS A 128 -15.42 -7.97 -1.51
N TYR A 129 -14.10 -8.08 -1.37
CA TYR A 129 -13.43 -9.29 -0.92
C TYR A 129 -12.83 -9.21 0.50
N GLY A 130 -12.99 -8.10 1.21
CA GLY A 130 -12.44 -7.90 2.55
C GLY A 130 -10.90 -7.78 2.57
N VAL A 131 -10.28 -7.36 1.46
CA VAL A 131 -8.83 -7.19 1.33
C VAL A 131 -8.43 -5.82 1.88
N ALA A 132 -7.41 -5.74 2.75
CA ALA A 132 -6.89 -4.48 3.24
C ALA A 132 -6.12 -3.74 2.14
N TYR A 133 -6.41 -2.45 1.97
CA TYR A 133 -5.69 -1.56 1.06
C TYR A 133 -4.70 -0.70 1.84
N LEU A 134 -3.41 -0.82 1.51
CA LEU A 134 -2.31 -0.13 2.18
C LEU A 134 -1.74 0.96 1.26
N PRO A 135 -2.22 2.22 1.34
CA PRO A 135 -1.71 3.29 0.48
C PRO A 135 -0.24 3.59 0.77
N TRP A 136 0.65 3.39 -0.21
CA TRP A 136 1.98 3.94 -0.13
C TRP A 136 2.00 5.39 -0.64
N SER A 137 2.93 6.21 -0.13
CA SER A 137 2.95 7.66 -0.34
C SER A 137 1.64 8.38 0.03
N PRO A 138 0.99 8.05 1.16
CA PRO A 138 -0.32 8.60 1.52
C PRO A 138 -0.31 10.14 1.64
N LEU A 139 0.85 10.72 1.88
CA LEU A 139 1.06 12.18 1.95
C LEU A 139 1.77 12.74 0.70
N GLY A 140 1.61 12.08 -0.46
CA GLY A 140 2.15 12.54 -1.74
C GLY A 140 3.63 12.22 -1.99
N GLY A 141 4.28 11.43 -1.12
CA GLY A 141 5.68 11.01 -1.25
C GLY A 141 6.70 12.13 -0.97
N MET A 142 8.00 11.82 -1.14
CA MET A 142 9.10 12.72 -0.73
C MET A 142 9.13 14.05 -1.50
N ASN A 143 8.72 14.05 -2.76
CA ASN A 143 8.86 15.22 -3.64
C ASN A 143 7.57 16.05 -3.76
N ASN A 144 6.42 15.57 -3.28
CA ASN A 144 5.11 16.12 -3.58
C ASN A 144 4.27 16.49 -2.34
N LYS A 145 4.88 16.56 -1.16
CA LYS A 145 4.21 16.99 0.08
C LYS A 145 3.54 18.36 -0.05
N LYS A 146 4.10 19.25 -0.89
CA LYS A 146 3.55 20.59 -1.14
C LYS A 146 2.11 20.57 -1.66
N ALA A 147 1.72 19.61 -2.47
CA ALA A 147 0.37 19.60 -3.05
C ALA A 147 -0.75 19.50 -1.99
N ILE A 148 -0.52 18.77 -0.89
CA ILE A 148 -1.45 18.73 0.24
C ILE A 148 -1.31 19.98 1.09
N THR A 149 -0.08 20.50 1.26
CA THR A 149 0.18 21.69 2.08
C THR A 149 -0.32 22.99 1.44
N ASP A 150 -0.50 23.03 0.14
CA ASP A 150 -0.93 24.23 -0.60
C ASP A 150 -2.46 24.27 -0.80
N SER A 151 -3.22 23.30 -0.27
CA SER A 151 -4.68 23.28 -0.32
C SER A 151 -5.30 23.99 0.89
N ASP A 152 -5.99 25.08 0.67
CA ASP A 152 -6.70 25.83 1.70
C ASP A 152 -7.78 24.98 2.39
N ALA A 153 -8.47 24.12 1.64
CA ALA A 153 -9.51 23.25 2.20
C ALA A 153 -8.96 22.28 3.26
N PHE A 154 -7.78 21.71 3.04
CA PHE A 154 -7.15 20.84 4.05
C PHE A 154 -6.73 21.64 5.30
N GLU A 155 -6.28 22.88 5.14
CA GLU A 155 -5.97 23.78 6.27
C GLU A 155 -7.22 24.18 7.05
N GLU A 156 -8.31 24.54 6.36
CA GLU A 156 -9.60 24.90 6.98
C GLU A 156 -10.16 23.76 7.83
N VAL A 157 -10.21 22.55 7.27
CA VAL A 157 -10.70 21.37 8.00
C VAL A 157 -9.74 21.00 9.14
N ALA A 158 -8.43 21.13 8.95
CA ALA A 158 -7.43 20.91 10.00
C ALA A 158 -7.64 21.84 11.19
N ASN A 159 -7.87 23.14 10.93
CA ASN A 159 -8.17 24.13 11.99
C ASN A 159 -9.48 23.80 12.72
N LYS A 160 -10.53 23.36 12.02
CA LYS A 160 -11.81 22.93 12.60
C LYS A 160 -11.64 21.76 13.57
N HIS A 161 -10.81 20.78 13.22
CA HIS A 161 -10.54 19.60 14.04
C HIS A 161 -9.36 19.74 15.01
N ASN A 162 -8.64 20.88 14.99
CA ASN A 162 -7.45 21.14 15.81
C ASN A 162 -6.36 20.08 15.65
N VAL A 163 -6.11 19.66 14.42
CA VAL A 163 -5.07 18.71 14.00
C VAL A 163 -4.28 19.27 12.83
N SER A 164 -3.24 18.56 12.39
CA SER A 164 -2.51 18.96 11.18
C SER A 164 -3.26 18.62 9.91
N LYS A 165 -2.99 19.32 8.82
CA LYS A 165 -3.50 18.97 7.48
C LYS A 165 -3.02 17.61 6.98
N TYR A 166 -1.91 17.10 7.51
CA TYR A 166 -1.45 15.74 7.24
C TYR A 166 -2.34 14.69 7.90
N ALA A 167 -2.76 14.95 9.15
CA ALA A 167 -3.75 14.11 9.83
C ALA A 167 -5.09 14.11 9.09
N ILE A 168 -5.54 15.27 8.57
CA ILE A 168 -6.75 15.35 7.74
C ILE A 168 -6.60 14.57 6.43
N ALA A 169 -5.42 14.60 5.78
CA ALA A 169 -5.20 13.82 4.57
C ALA A 169 -5.32 12.31 4.82
N LEU A 170 -4.74 11.82 5.93
CA LEU A 170 -4.87 10.42 6.33
C LEU A 170 -6.31 10.05 6.73
N ALA A 171 -7.00 10.95 7.45
CA ALA A 171 -8.41 10.75 7.79
C ALA A 171 -9.31 10.71 6.53
N TRP A 172 -9.00 11.55 5.53
CA TRP A 172 -9.68 11.53 4.25
C TRP A 172 -9.50 10.19 3.52
N GLU A 173 -8.28 9.64 3.50
CA GLU A 173 -8.02 8.32 2.91
C GLU A 173 -8.84 7.21 3.61
N MET A 174 -8.83 7.18 4.94
CA MET A 174 -9.62 6.21 5.73
C MET A 174 -11.13 6.40 5.54
N LYS A 175 -11.59 7.62 5.30
CA LYS A 175 -12.99 7.92 5.01
C LYS A 175 -13.40 7.52 3.59
N THR A 176 -12.45 7.49 2.64
CA THR A 176 -12.70 7.12 1.24
C THR A 176 -13.14 5.66 1.12
N SER A 177 -12.56 4.75 1.92
CA SER A 177 -12.95 3.34 1.96
C SER A 177 -12.61 2.71 3.31
N PRO A 178 -13.48 1.85 3.86
CA PRO A 178 -13.21 1.12 5.09
C PRO A 178 -12.06 0.11 4.98
N SER A 179 -11.64 -0.23 3.76
CA SER A 179 -10.51 -1.13 3.51
C SER A 179 -9.14 -0.44 3.67
N VAL A 180 -9.11 0.90 3.75
CA VAL A 180 -7.86 1.68 3.75
C VAL A 180 -7.19 1.70 5.11
N ILE A 181 -5.91 1.33 5.13
CA ILE A 181 -5.00 1.43 6.28
C ILE A 181 -3.76 2.20 5.83
N PRO A 182 -3.68 3.52 6.07
CA PRO A 182 -2.56 4.35 5.62
C PRO A 182 -1.22 3.91 6.23
N ILE A 183 -0.15 3.97 5.42
CA ILE A 183 1.22 3.64 5.85
C ILE A 183 2.16 4.84 5.72
N PRO A 184 1.93 5.94 6.48
CA PRO A 184 2.76 7.12 6.39
C PRO A 184 4.19 6.85 6.84
N GLY A 185 5.18 7.31 6.06
CA GLY A 185 6.57 7.28 6.44
C GLY A 185 6.91 8.38 7.43
N ALA A 186 7.57 8.05 8.54
CA ALA A 186 8.04 9.02 9.53
C ALA A 186 9.51 8.78 9.89
N THR A 187 10.27 9.87 10.02
CA THR A 187 11.68 9.85 10.45
C THR A 187 11.89 10.49 11.83
N ARG A 188 10.84 11.06 12.42
CA ARG A 188 10.84 11.73 13.72
C ARG A 188 9.62 11.27 14.53
N THR A 189 9.78 11.22 15.85
CA THR A 189 8.70 10.83 16.76
C THR A 189 7.48 11.75 16.62
N GLU A 190 7.69 13.05 16.50
CA GLU A 190 6.62 14.04 16.36
C GLU A 190 5.78 13.78 15.10
N SER A 191 6.42 13.36 14.01
CA SER A 191 5.72 13.06 12.77
C SER A 191 4.81 11.83 12.88
N ILE A 192 5.24 10.78 13.59
CA ILE A 192 4.37 9.59 13.77
C ILE A 192 3.24 9.88 14.76
N LEU A 193 3.51 10.66 15.81
CA LEU A 193 2.47 11.07 16.75
C LEU A 193 1.42 11.94 16.05
N ASP A 194 1.83 12.84 15.18
CA ASP A 194 0.92 13.64 14.36
C ASP A 194 0.05 12.74 13.44
N CYS A 195 0.66 11.77 12.75
CA CYS A 195 -0.09 10.82 11.92
C CYS A 195 -1.14 10.01 12.72
N ILE A 196 -0.84 9.66 13.98
CA ILE A 196 -1.76 8.91 14.85
C ILE A 196 -3.01 9.74 15.17
N THR A 197 -2.92 11.06 15.24
CA THR A 197 -4.10 11.91 15.50
C THR A 197 -5.17 11.78 14.44
N ALA A 198 -4.84 11.31 13.24
CA ALA A 198 -5.80 11.02 12.18
C ALA A 198 -6.85 9.95 12.58
N LEU A 199 -6.51 9.06 13.50
CA LEU A 199 -7.42 8.01 13.98
C LEU A 199 -8.56 8.57 14.84
N ASP A 200 -8.37 9.73 15.43
CA ASP A 200 -9.36 10.39 16.29
C ASP A 200 -10.19 11.44 15.50
N VAL A 201 -9.91 11.62 14.20
CA VAL A 201 -10.64 12.57 13.35
C VAL A 201 -11.86 11.91 12.75
N GLU A 202 -13.03 12.37 13.16
CA GLU A 202 -14.32 12.00 12.55
C GLU A 202 -14.72 13.09 11.54
N LEU A 203 -14.34 12.93 10.28
CA LEU A 203 -14.77 13.84 9.22
C LEU A 203 -16.30 13.74 9.02
N SER A 204 -17.01 14.87 9.12
CA SER A 204 -18.42 14.94 8.75
C SER A 204 -18.60 14.70 7.25
N ILE A 205 -19.84 14.51 6.81
CA ILE A 205 -20.16 14.43 5.36
C ILE A 205 -19.77 15.77 4.67
N GLU A 206 -20.07 16.89 5.31
CA GLU A 206 -19.73 18.22 4.80
C GLU A 206 -18.22 18.43 4.67
N ASP A 207 -17.42 18.01 5.68
CA ASP A 207 -15.95 18.07 5.61
C ASP A 207 -15.42 17.22 4.46
N PHE A 208 -15.93 16.00 4.30
CA PHE A 208 -15.50 15.09 3.26
C PHE A 208 -15.86 15.60 1.86
N GLU A 209 -17.07 16.13 1.66
CA GLU A 209 -17.49 16.74 0.40
C GLU A 209 -16.69 18.01 0.09
N HIS A 210 -16.43 18.86 1.11
CA HIS A 210 -15.58 20.03 0.95
C HIS A 210 -14.16 19.67 0.50
N LEU A 211 -13.55 18.68 1.15
CA LEU A 211 -12.24 18.17 0.74
C LEU A 211 -12.25 17.60 -0.67
N ASN A 212 -13.26 16.79 -1.03
CA ASN A 212 -13.39 16.20 -2.36
C ASN A 212 -13.56 17.26 -3.48
N ALA A 213 -14.28 18.34 -3.21
CA ALA A 213 -14.45 19.43 -4.15
C ALA A 213 -13.17 20.26 -4.38
N ASN A 214 -12.21 20.17 -3.45
CA ASN A 214 -10.97 20.96 -3.43
C ASN A 214 -9.71 20.08 -3.39
N LEU A 215 -9.80 18.85 -3.87
CA LEU A 215 -8.63 17.98 -3.97
C LEU A 215 -7.58 18.58 -4.89
N PRO A 216 -6.29 18.41 -4.62
CA PRO A 216 -5.23 18.82 -5.50
C PRO A 216 -5.38 18.17 -6.88
N GLU A 217 -4.84 18.83 -7.91
CA GLU A 217 -4.78 18.26 -9.25
C GLU A 217 -4.13 16.86 -9.20
N GLN A 218 -4.79 15.92 -9.89
CA GLN A 218 -4.31 14.54 -9.89
C GLN A 218 -2.93 14.47 -10.56
N ALA A 219 -2.00 13.80 -9.92
CA ALA A 219 -0.64 13.65 -10.43
C ALA A 219 -0.65 12.99 -11.82
N ASP A 220 0.12 13.57 -12.75
CA ASP A 220 0.37 12.91 -14.04
C ASP A 220 1.48 11.87 -13.88
N TYR A 221 1.15 10.61 -14.14
CA TYR A 221 2.11 9.52 -14.09
C TYR A 221 3.28 9.64 -15.08
N SER A 222 3.09 10.39 -16.15
CA SER A 222 4.13 10.59 -17.18
C SER A 222 5.32 11.41 -16.70
N SER A 223 5.14 12.16 -15.60
CA SER A 223 6.18 13.04 -15.03
C SER A 223 6.95 12.43 -13.87
N GLU A 224 6.56 11.25 -13.36
CA GLU A 224 7.18 10.65 -12.17
C GLU A 224 8.14 9.51 -12.49
N LEU A 225 9.20 9.40 -11.69
CA LEU A 225 10.39 8.54 -11.83
C LEU A 225 10.12 7.01 -11.91
N MET A 226 8.86 6.58 -11.93
CA MET A 226 8.49 5.19 -12.13
C MET A 226 7.52 5.05 -13.30
N PRO A 227 7.89 4.32 -14.36
CA PRO A 227 6.95 4.03 -15.44
C PRO A 227 5.71 3.33 -14.89
N LYS A 228 4.51 3.74 -15.37
CA LYS A 228 3.26 3.02 -15.13
C LYS A 228 3.50 1.52 -15.29
N PRO A 229 2.90 0.67 -14.45
CA PRO A 229 2.81 -0.74 -14.78
C PRO A 229 2.23 -0.83 -16.20
N ALA A 230 2.92 -1.53 -17.09
CA ALA A 230 2.40 -1.72 -18.43
C ALA A 230 1.07 -2.46 -18.31
N HIS A 231 -0.03 -1.76 -18.55
CA HIS A 231 -1.32 -2.38 -18.77
C HIS A 231 -1.18 -3.23 -20.05
N ARG A 232 -0.97 -4.50 -19.90
CA ARG A 232 -1.08 -5.50 -20.98
C ARG A 232 -1.87 -6.69 -20.49
#